data_f718ca1d297a2c990c7bcfa9f1abe589
#
_entry.id   f718ca1d297a2c990c7bcfa9f1abe589
#
_cell.length_a   1.000
_cell.length_b   1.000
_cell.length_c   1.000
_cell.angle_alpha   90.00
_cell.angle_beta   90.00
_cell.angle_gamma   90.00
#
_symmetry.space_group_name_H-M   'P 1'
#
loop_
_entity.id
_entity.type
_entity.pdbx_description
1 polymer ?
#
loop_
_entity_poly.entity_id
_entity_poly.type
_entity_poly.pdbx_seq_one_letter_code
_entity_poly.pdbx_strand_id
1 'polypeptide(L)'
;MLGNHISVAELTNVSKHGFWILLGDEELHLPFEHFPWFKAATIEQISAFEWPSEGRLYWPMLDIDLSVDSIRHPERFPLVSRHGRHS
;
A
#
# COMPACT_ATOMS: atom_id res chain seq x y z
N MET A 1 22.60 7.16 -15.15
CA MET A 1 22.39 7.16 -14.65
C MET A 1 22.27 7.02 -14.05
N LEU A 2 22.16 7.32 -14.07
CA LEU A 2 22.05 7.22 -13.44
C LEU A 2 21.78 6.94 -12.63
N GLY A 3 21.91 6.84 -12.65
CA GLY A 3 21.66 6.33 -11.93
C GLY A 3 21.17 6.43 -10.93
N ASN A 4 20.91 6.86 -10.87
CA ASN A 4 20.30 7.15 -9.92
C ASN A 4 19.22 6.51 -9.68
N HIS A 5 19.19 5.91 -9.09
CA HIS A 5 18.10 5.36 -8.97
C HIS A 5 17.27 5.91 -8.07
N ILE A 6 16.26 6.38 -8.45
CA ILE A 6 15.31 6.97 -7.69
C ILE A 6 14.32 5.98 -7.28
N SER A 7 13.93 5.96 -6.05
CA SER A 7 12.93 5.05 -5.55
C SER A 7 11.58 5.58 -5.95
N VAL A 8 11.04 5.05 -6.99
CA VAL A 8 9.73 5.44 -7.46
C VAL A 8 8.67 4.70 -6.67
N ALA A 9 7.67 5.42 -6.21
CA ALA A 9 6.54 4.84 -5.49
C ALA A 9 5.29 5.51 -6.02
N GLU A 10 4.44 4.77 -6.72
CA GLU A 10 3.28 5.39 -7.33
C GLU A 10 2.12 4.42 -7.48
N LEU A 11 0.92 4.96 -7.50
CA LEU A 11 -0.29 4.22 -7.78
C LEU A 11 -0.37 4.01 -9.29
N THR A 12 -0.48 2.76 -9.73
CA THR A 12 -0.44 2.48 -11.16
C THR A 12 -1.79 2.06 -11.73
N ASN A 13 -2.68 1.53 -10.91
CA ASN A 13 -3.95 1.06 -11.42
C ASN A 13 -4.96 0.93 -10.29
N VAL A 14 -6.23 1.16 -10.60
CA VAL A 14 -7.30 1.01 -9.63
C VAL A 14 -8.44 0.28 -10.31
N SER A 15 -9.01 -0.69 -9.61
CA SER A 15 -10.19 -1.39 -10.09
C SER A 15 -11.19 -1.49 -8.95
N LYS A 16 -12.36 -2.06 -9.24
CA LYS A 16 -13.33 -2.24 -8.17
C LYS A 16 -12.91 -3.31 -7.17
N HIS A 17 -11.87 -4.08 -7.50
CA HIS A 17 -11.42 -5.16 -6.61
C HIS A 17 -10.20 -4.78 -5.79
N GLY A 18 -9.52 -3.69 -6.11
CA GLY A 18 -8.33 -3.29 -5.40
C GLY A 18 -7.50 -2.33 -6.22
N PHE A 19 -6.25 -2.17 -5.84
CA PHE A 19 -5.39 -1.27 -6.60
C PHE A 19 -3.97 -1.83 -6.66
N TRP A 20 -3.19 -1.26 -7.56
CA TRP A 20 -1.82 -1.68 -7.80
C TRP A 20 -0.90 -0.51 -7.54
N ILE A 21 0.24 -0.79 -6.95
CA ILE A 21 1.26 0.23 -6.73
C ILE A 21 2.58 -0.29 -7.27
N LEU A 22 3.44 0.64 -7.61
CA LEU A 22 4.79 0.32 -8.07
C LEU A 22 5.78 0.84 -7.05
N LEU A 23 6.66 -0.03 -6.57
CA LEU A 23 7.72 0.34 -5.66
C LEU A 23 9.04 -0.01 -6.34
N GLY A 24 9.71 1.01 -6.86
CA GLY A 24 10.91 0.75 -7.63
C GLY A 24 10.55 0.02 -8.90
N ASP A 25 10.92 -1.23 -9.01
CA ASP A 25 10.57 -2.06 -10.15
C ASP A 25 9.66 -3.22 -9.78
N GLU A 26 9.09 -3.19 -8.59
CA GLU A 26 8.18 -4.23 -8.14
C GLU A 26 6.75 -3.70 -8.11
N GLU A 27 5.85 -4.39 -8.77
CA GLU A 27 4.45 -4.01 -8.75
C GLU A 27 3.71 -4.89 -7.74
N LEU A 28 2.93 -4.26 -6.87
CA LEU A 28 2.21 -4.96 -5.82
C LEU A 28 0.72 -4.70 -5.94
N HIS A 29 -0.07 -5.71 -5.61
CA HIS A 29 -1.52 -5.62 -5.69
C HIS A 29 -2.11 -5.63 -4.29
N LEU A 30 -3.00 -4.68 -4.02
CA LEU A 30 -3.68 -4.58 -2.74
C LEU A 30 -5.17 -4.81 -2.96
N PRO A 31 -5.64 -6.05 -2.88
CA PRO A 31 -7.07 -6.31 -3.05
C PRO A 31 -7.84 -5.83 -1.84
N PHE A 32 -9.03 -5.27 -2.07
CA PHE A 32 -9.85 -4.78 -0.97
C PHE A 32 -10.28 -5.92 -0.05
N GLU A 33 -10.28 -7.13 -0.57
CA GLU A 33 -10.61 -8.30 0.22
C GLU A 33 -9.64 -8.46 1.39
N HIS A 34 -8.38 -8.17 1.19
CA HIS A 34 -7.36 -8.27 2.22
C HIS A 34 -7.07 -6.93 2.88
N PHE A 35 -7.41 -5.84 2.24
CA PHE A 35 -7.13 -4.50 2.76
C PHE A 35 -8.39 -3.65 2.66
N PRO A 36 -9.41 -4.01 3.45
CA PRO A 36 -10.73 -3.37 3.30
C PRO A 36 -10.76 -1.89 3.70
N TRP A 37 -9.73 -1.44 4.41
CA TRP A 37 -9.66 -0.05 4.82
C TRP A 37 -9.60 0.91 3.65
N PHE A 38 -9.18 0.43 2.49
CA PHE A 38 -9.04 1.28 1.31
C PHE A 38 -10.30 1.31 0.46
N LYS A 39 -11.29 0.48 0.77
CA LYS A 39 -12.42 0.30 -0.13
C LYS A 39 -13.19 1.57 -0.38
N ALA A 40 -13.33 2.41 0.62
CA ALA A 40 -14.08 3.67 0.48
C ALA A 40 -13.16 4.86 0.26
N ALA A 41 -11.86 4.63 0.07
CA ALA A 41 -10.92 5.73 -0.08
C ALA A 41 -11.00 6.31 -1.49
N THR A 42 -10.64 7.58 -1.61
CA THR A 42 -10.58 8.23 -2.92
C THR A 42 -9.26 7.90 -3.60
N ILE A 43 -9.23 8.14 -4.89
CA ILE A 43 -7.98 7.99 -5.65
C ILE A 43 -6.89 8.87 -5.06
N GLU A 44 -7.25 10.09 -4.69
CA GLU A 44 -6.27 11.00 -4.10
C GLU A 44 -5.68 10.43 -2.83
N GLN A 45 -6.52 9.83 -2.00
CA GLN A 45 -6.05 9.28 -0.72
C GLN A 45 -5.12 8.10 -0.93
N ILE A 46 -5.45 7.20 -1.85
CA ILE A 46 -4.60 6.03 -2.03
C ILE A 46 -3.36 6.32 -2.87
N SER A 47 -3.37 7.39 -3.65
CA SER A 47 -2.20 7.73 -4.45
C SER A 47 -1.17 8.52 -3.65
N ALA A 48 -1.59 9.14 -2.55
CA ALA A 48 -0.69 9.97 -1.76
C ALA A 48 -0.04 9.17 -0.64
N PHE A 49 0.62 8.07 -1.00
CA PHE A 49 1.29 7.24 0.00
C PHE A 49 2.79 7.51 -0.04
N GLU A 50 3.44 7.14 1.05
CA GLU A 50 4.87 7.33 1.22
C GLU A 50 5.54 5.99 1.41
N TRP A 51 6.78 5.92 1.00
CA TRP A 51 7.60 4.72 1.13
C TRP A 51 8.81 5.10 1.98
N PRO A 52 8.62 5.24 3.31
CA PRO A 52 9.67 5.78 4.16
C PRO A 52 10.86 4.85 4.36
N SER A 53 10.66 3.56 4.19
CA SER A 53 11.77 2.61 4.25
C SER A 53 11.39 1.42 3.38
N GLU A 54 12.38 0.58 3.13
CA GLU A 54 12.22 -0.52 2.20
C GLU A 54 11.05 -1.42 2.54
N GLY A 55 10.79 -1.64 3.80
CA GLY A 55 9.75 -2.57 4.21
C GLY A 55 8.46 -1.94 4.69
N ARG A 56 8.31 -0.62 4.57
CA ARG A 56 7.14 0.06 5.15
C ARG A 56 6.48 0.99 4.16
N LEU A 57 5.15 1.05 4.22
CA LEU A 57 4.36 1.98 3.44
C LEU A 57 3.40 2.70 4.37
N TYR A 58 3.12 3.96 4.06
CA TYR A 58 2.28 4.79 4.91
C TYR A 58 1.36 5.65 4.05
N TRP A 59 0.08 5.63 4.36
CA TRP A 59 -0.93 6.46 3.70
C TRP A 59 -1.35 7.54 4.68
N PRO A 60 -0.76 8.73 4.62
CA PRO A 60 -1.03 9.75 5.64
C PRO A 60 -2.46 10.25 5.66
N MET A 61 -3.11 10.32 4.52
CA MET A 61 -4.49 10.81 4.51
C MET A 61 -5.46 9.82 5.11
N LEU A 62 -5.07 8.56 5.23
CA LEU A 62 -5.92 7.52 5.78
C LEU A 62 -5.39 7.00 7.10
N ASP A 63 -4.20 7.44 7.49
CA ASP A 63 -3.53 6.97 8.70
C ASP A 63 -3.38 5.45 8.69
N ILE A 64 -2.97 4.92 7.55
CA ILE A 64 -2.75 3.49 7.39
C ILE A 64 -1.25 3.26 7.20
N ASP A 65 -0.74 2.27 7.92
CA ASP A 65 0.67 1.92 7.91
C ASP A 65 0.74 0.42 7.68
N LEU A 66 1.40 0.00 6.62
CA LEU A 66 1.49 -1.42 6.28
C LEU A 66 2.93 -1.82 6.03
N SER A 67 3.25 -3.06 6.34
CA SER A 67 4.52 -3.61 5.93
C SER A 67 4.40 -4.08 4.48
N VAL A 68 5.47 -3.97 3.73
CA VAL A 68 5.48 -4.45 2.36
C VAL A 68 5.24 -5.96 2.33
N ASP A 69 5.75 -6.67 3.35
CA ASP A 69 5.52 -8.11 3.43
C ASP A 69 4.06 -8.48 3.54
N SER A 70 3.26 -7.67 4.22
CA SER A 70 1.83 -7.98 4.34
C SER A 70 1.13 -7.87 3.01
N ILE A 71 1.67 -7.10 2.09
CA ILE A 71 1.12 -6.98 0.76
C ILE A 71 1.58 -8.14 -0.12
N ARG A 72 2.84 -8.55 0.03
CA ARG A 72 3.36 -9.67 -0.74
C ARG A 72 2.73 -11.00 -0.31
N HIS A 73 2.45 -11.13 0.98
CA HIS A 73 1.99 -12.40 1.54
C HIS A 73 0.83 -12.16 2.50
N PRO A 74 -0.31 -11.70 2.00
CA PRO A 74 -1.42 -11.33 2.90
C PRO A 74 -1.94 -12.50 3.73
N GLU A 75 -1.74 -13.73 3.23
CA GLU A 75 -2.20 -14.89 3.97
C GLU A 75 -1.45 -15.09 5.29
N ARG A 76 -0.30 -14.45 5.46
CA ARG A 76 0.47 -14.53 6.69
C ARG A 76 0.09 -13.47 7.69
N PHE A 77 -0.74 -12.53 7.29
CA PHE A 77 -1.07 -11.39 8.12
C PHE A 77 -2.59 -11.28 8.22
N PRO A 78 -3.19 -11.89 9.22
CA PRO A 78 -4.64 -11.85 9.33
C PRO A 78 -5.15 -10.43 9.46
N LEU A 79 -6.37 -10.22 9.03
CA LEU A 79 -6.92 -8.89 9.04
C LEU A 79 -7.22 -8.35 10.41
N VAL A 80 -7.29 -9.20 11.39
CA VAL A 80 -7.66 -8.73 12.70
C VAL A 80 -6.72 -7.70 13.19
N SER A 81 -7.19 -6.81 13.83
CA SER A 81 -6.47 -5.83 14.56
C SER A 81 -5.51 -5.03 13.83
N ARG A 82 -5.56 -5.04 12.62
CA ARG A 82 -4.68 -4.35 11.98
C ARG A 82 -4.75 -3.01 12.28
N HIS A 83 -5.61 -2.41 12.45
CA HIS A 83 -5.47 -1.15 12.76
C HIS A 83 -6.39 -0.84 13.83
N GLY A 84 -6.25 -1.17 14.24
CA GLY A 84 -6.82 -0.89 15.13
C GLY A 84 -6.46 -0.21 16.01
N ARG A 85 -6.20 -0.02 15.91
CA ARG A 85 -5.89 0.33 16.62
C ARG A 85 -6.05 0.98 17.06
N HIS A 86 -6.20 1.06 16.89
CA HIS A 86 -6.29 1.60 17.26
C HIS A 86 -6.54 1.79 17.71
N SER A 87 -6.51 1.61 17.52
CA SER A 87 -6.67 1.73 17.94
C SER A 87 -6.75 1.79 18.34
#